data_0beaa942d73565dab823241219345f47
#
_entry.id   0beaa942d73565dab823241219345f47
#
_cell.length_a   1.000
_cell.length_b   1.000
_cell.length_c   1.000
_cell.angle_alpha   90.00
_cell.angle_beta   90.00
_cell.angle_gamma   90.00
#
_symmetry.space_group_name_H-M   'P 1'
#
loop_
_entity.id
_entity.type
_entity.pdbx_description
1 polymer ?
#
loop_
_entity_poly.entity_id
_entity_poly.type
_entity_poly.pdbx_seq_one_letter_code
_entity_poly.pdbx_strand_id
1 'polypeptide(L)'
;LFRATLLGYHIQMHTVLLKVTALFYLVGALAYLHFVVTLNERSAKLGRMLLLIGAILHGAGFGARYFAAGYTPVTSLFESLSFSSFAIVCVFLAFELRYHLRVLGAFVAPLAFAFSVSAAFMPGEVRALAPALNSYWLPVHVILLFFGNAVFAVAFGAAIMYLLMERELKTKKMGAIFKRLPSLNVLDDINYRCLTIGFPLLTLGIITGSIWAEYAWGSYWSWDPKEVWSLVTWMLYAALLHGRMTVGWRGRKAAILAIVGFCAILFTFLGVNLLLPGLHTYTNLSG
;
A
#
# COMPACT_ATOMS: atom_id res chain seq x y z
N LEU A 1 -28.77 -23.75 13.87
CA LEU A 1 -29.11 -23.40 12.47
C LEU A 1 -29.07 -21.88 12.23
N PHE A 2 -29.79 -21.06 13.00
CA PHE A 2 -29.88 -19.59 12.81
C PHE A 2 -28.54 -18.86 12.90
N ARG A 3 -27.64 -19.25 13.82
CA ARG A 3 -26.27 -18.71 13.91
C ARG A 3 -25.39 -19.12 12.72
N ALA A 4 -25.54 -20.33 12.20
CA ALA A 4 -24.75 -20.81 11.05
C ALA A 4 -25.17 -20.12 9.74
N THR A 5 -26.46 -19.84 9.55
CA THR A 5 -26.98 -19.08 8.40
C THR A 5 -26.58 -17.61 8.44
N LEU A 6 -26.59 -16.97 9.62
CA LEU A 6 -26.09 -15.60 9.79
C LEU A 6 -24.59 -15.51 9.54
N LEU A 7 -23.79 -16.46 10.04
CA LEU A 7 -22.35 -16.53 9.77
C LEU A 7 -22.07 -16.71 8.28
N GLY A 8 -22.79 -17.58 7.58
CA GLY A 8 -22.70 -17.76 6.13
C GLY A 8 -23.03 -16.49 5.34
N TYR A 9 -24.03 -15.72 5.76
CA TYR A 9 -24.39 -14.43 5.15
C TYR A 9 -23.29 -13.37 5.36
N HIS A 10 -22.71 -13.28 6.55
CA HIS A 10 -21.63 -12.35 6.85
C HIS A 10 -20.33 -12.71 6.10
N ILE A 11 -20.03 -14.00 5.93
CA ILE A 11 -18.86 -14.48 5.17
C ILE A 11 -18.97 -14.14 3.68
N GLN A 12 -20.17 -14.17 3.12
CA GLN A 12 -20.37 -13.80 1.71
C GLN A 12 -20.34 -12.27 1.51
N MET A 13 -20.86 -11.50 2.45
CA MET A 13 -21.02 -10.05 2.32
C MET A 13 -19.67 -9.31 2.17
N HIS A 14 -18.65 -9.62 2.99
CA HIS A 14 -17.36 -8.93 2.89
C HIS A 14 -16.60 -9.25 1.59
N THR A 15 -16.73 -10.48 1.06
CA THR A 15 -16.12 -10.85 -0.23
C THR A 15 -16.83 -10.18 -1.40
N VAL A 16 -18.16 -10.05 -1.34
CA VAL A 16 -18.94 -9.29 -2.33
C VAL A 16 -18.54 -7.81 -2.28
N LEU A 17 -18.47 -7.21 -1.09
CA LEU A 17 -18.04 -5.82 -0.92
C LEU A 17 -16.64 -5.58 -1.49
N LEU A 18 -15.69 -6.51 -1.28
CA LEU A 18 -14.35 -6.39 -1.86
C LEU A 18 -14.37 -6.45 -3.40
N LYS A 19 -15.17 -7.35 -4.00
CA LYS A 19 -15.29 -7.42 -5.46
C LYS A 19 -15.91 -6.16 -6.05
N VAL A 20 -16.94 -5.62 -5.41
CA VAL A 20 -17.55 -4.34 -5.79
C VAL A 20 -16.54 -3.20 -5.64
N THR A 21 -15.79 -3.17 -4.53
CA THR A 21 -14.71 -2.18 -4.31
C THR A 21 -13.65 -2.27 -5.41
N ALA A 22 -13.20 -3.47 -5.78
CA ALA A 22 -12.23 -3.65 -6.86
C ALA A 22 -12.74 -3.08 -8.19
N LEU A 23 -14.03 -3.22 -8.49
CA LEU A 23 -14.65 -2.59 -9.66
C LEU A 23 -14.61 -1.06 -9.58
N PHE A 24 -14.93 -0.46 -8.42
CA PHE A 24 -14.81 0.98 -8.21
C PHE A 24 -13.37 1.47 -8.39
N TYR A 25 -12.38 0.71 -7.88
CA TYR A 25 -10.97 1.04 -8.04
C TYR A 25 -10.50 0.92 -9.48
N LEU A 26 -10.97 -0.09 -10.22
CA LEU A 26 -10.70 -0.25 -11.65
C LEU A 26 -11.22 0.96 -12.44
N VAL A 27 -12.52 1.25 -12.30
CA VAL A 27 -13.14 2.36 -13.05
C VAL A 27 -12.53 3.71 -12.63
N GLY A 28 -12.21 3.87 -11.34
CA GLY A 28 -11.50 5.04 -10.84
C GLY A 28 -10.09 5.18 -11.45
N ALA A 29 -9.32 4.09 -11.55
CA ALA A 29 -8.02 4.08 -12.19
C ALA A 29 -8.12 4.42 -13.69
N LEU A 30 -9.09 3.84 -14.40
CA LEU A 30 -9.34 4.15 -15.80
C LEU A 30 -9.74 5.62 -15.99
N ALA A 31 -10.52 6.21 -15.08
CA ALA A 31 -10.88 7.62 -15.12
C ALA A 31 -9.65 8.53 -14.94
N TYR A 32 -8.70 8.18 -14.04
CA TYR A 32 -7.45 8.93 -13.92
C TYR A 32 -6.52 8.74 -15.14
N LEU A 33 -6.45 7.54 -15.71
CA LEU A 33 -5.72 7.32 -16.98
C LEU A 33 -6.32 8.15 -18.11
N HIS A 34 -7.65 8.16 -18.25
CA HIS A 34 -8.34 8.99 -19.22
C HIS A 34 -8.08 10.49 -18.97
N PHE A 35 -8.04 10.93 -17.71
CA PHE A 35 -7.65 12.31 -17.37
C PHE A 35 -6.25 12.62 -17.88
N VAL A 36 -5.25 11.75 -17.68
CA VAL A 36 -3.89 11.99 -18.17
C VAL A 36 -3.85 12.07 -19.70
N VAL A 37 -4.69 11.30 -20.41
CA VAL A 37 -4.73 11.35 -21.87
C VAL A 37 -5.45 12.59 -22.39
N THR A 38 -6.54 13.03 -21.78
CA THR A 38 -7.43 14.07 -22.32
C THR A 38 -7.33 15.41 -21.60
N LEU A 39 -6.77 15.45 -20.40
CA LEU A 39 -6.78 16.59 -19.45
C LEU A 39 -8.21 17.03 -19.08
N ASN A 40 -9.19 16.15 -19.24
CA ASN A 40 -10.58 16.43 -18.88
C ASN A 40 -10.75 16.36 -17.36
N GLU A 41 -10.93 17.51 -16.72
CA GLU A 41 -11.13 17.67 -15.29
C GLU A 41 -12.30 16.85 -14.72
N ARG A 42 -13.34 16.60 -15.53
CA ARG A 42 -14.48 15.76 -15.11
C ARG A 42 -14.04 14.33 -14.85
N SER A 43 -13.09 13.82 -15.66
CA SER A 43 -12.56 12.46 -15.49
C SER A 43 -11.77 12.32 -14.19
N ALA A 44 -10.94 13.29 -13.82
CA ALA A 44 -10.23 13.27 -12.54
C ALA A 44 -11.19 13.37 -11.34
N LYS A 45 -12.23 14.22 -11.43
CA LYS A 45 -13.28 14.32 -10.41
C LYS A 45 -14.05 13.01 -10.27
N LEU A 46 -14.40 12.37 -11.39
CA LEU A 46 -15.05 11.06 -11.40
C LEU A 46 -14.14 10.01 -10.77
N GLY A 47 -12.87 9.96 -11.16
CA GLY A 47 -11.89 9.02 -10.58
C GLY A 47 -11.79 9.15 -9.07
N ARG A 48 -11.66 10.38 -8.55
CA ARG A 48 -11.63 10.64 -7.10
C ARG A 48 -12.91 10.18 -6.42
N MET A 49 -14.09 10.52 -6.99
CA MET A 49 -15.38 10.12 -6.43
C MET A 49 -15.51 8.59 -6.35
N LEU A 50 -15.12 7.88 -7.43
CA LEU A 50 -15.17 6.43 -7.48
C LEU A 50 -14.21 5.79 -6.47
N LEU A 51 -12.98 6.30 -6.33
CA LEU A 51 -12.05 5.82 -5.31
C LEU A 51 -12.55 6.09 -3.89
N LEU A 52 -13.18 7.24 -3.65
CA LEU A 52 -13.76 7.57 -2.34
C LEU A 52 -14.92 6.63 -1.99
N ILE A 53 -15.87 6.42 -2.91
CA ILE A 53 -16.97 5.47 -2.73
C ILE A 53 -16.41 4.05 -2.49
N GLY A 54 -15.44 3.64 -3.32
CA GLY A 54 -14.77 2.36 -3.16
C GLY A 54 -14.08 2.23 -1.80
N ALA A 55 -13.41 3.27 -1.29
CA ALA A 55 -12.80 3.25 0.03
C ALA A 55 -13.82 3.13 1.16
N ILE A 56 -14.97 3.79 1.06
CA ILE A 56 -16.08 3.66 2.04
C ILE A 56 -16.61 2.22 2.04
N LEU A 57 -16.87 1.65 0.86
CA LEU A 57 -17.32 0.25 0.73
C LEU A 57 -16.27 -0.73 1.25
N HIS A 58 -14.98 -0.46 1.00
CA HIS A 58 -13.88 -1.27 1.50
C HIS A 58 -13.82 -1.24 3.02
N GLY A 59 -13.92 -0.06 3.64
CA GLY A 59 -13.99 0.11 5.08
C GLY A 59 -15.19 -0.61 5.70
N ALA A 60 -16.38 -0.54 5.05
CA ALA A 60 -17.55 -1.30 5.46
C ALA A 60 -17.30 -2.82 5.37
N GLY A 61 -16.59 -3.28 4.33
CA GLY A 61 -16.16 -4.67 4.18
C GLY A 61 -15.24 -5.14 5.32
N PHE A 62 -14.29 -4.30 5.75
CA PHE A 62 -13.45 -4.58 6.93
C PHE A 62 -14.28 -4.65 8.21
N GLY A 63 -15.21 -3.72 8.40
CA GLY A 63 -16.14 -3.77 9.53
C GLY A 63 -16.95 -5.06 9.57
N ALA A 64 -17.56 -5.44 8.44
CA ALA A 64 -18.31 -6.68 8.33
C ALA A 64 -17.46 -7.92 8.66
N ARG A 65 -16.19 -7.94 8.14
CA ARG A 65 -15.27 -9.04 8.42
C ARG A 65 -14.81 -9.06 9.87
N TYR A 66 -14.55 -7.92 10.48
CA TYR A 66 -14.22 -7.81 11.91
C TYR A 66 -15.31 -8.42 12.78
N PHE A 67 -16.58 -8.07 12.55
CA PHE A 67 -17.70 -8.62 13.29
C PHE A 67 -17.91 -10.12 13.04
N ALA A 68 -17.64 -10.60 11.83
CA ALA A 68 -17.72 -12.03 11.50
C ALA A 68 -16.59 -12.84 12.11
N ALA A 69 -15.39 -12.31 12.13
CA ALA A 69 -14.18 -13.00 12.60
C ALA A 69 -13.95 -12.88 14.12
N GLY A 70 -14.40 -11.77 14.73
CA GLY A 70 -14.11 -11.44 16.13
C GLY A 70 -12.69 -10.95 16.39
N TYR A 71 -11.92 -10.66 15.34
CA TYR A 71 -10.55 -10.13 15.41
C TYR A 71 -10.28 -9.14 14.26
N THR A 72 -9.20 -8.35 14.39
CA THR A 72 -8.80 -7.40 13.33
C THR A 72 -8.35 -8.15 12.07
N PRO A 73 -8.98 -7.88 10.90
CA PRO A 73 -8.78 -8.67 9.68
C PRO A 73 -7.48 -8.27 8.94
N VAL A 74 -6.33 -8.67 9.50
CA VAL A 74 -4.97 -8.43 8.97
C VAL A 74 -4.06 -9.66 9.13
N THR A 75 -4.64 -10.83 9.27
CA THR A 75 -3.95 -12.06 9.69
C THR A 75 -3.68 -13.05 8.55
N SER A 76 -4.29 -12.85 7.38
CA SER A 76 -4.12 -13.68 6.18
C SER A 76 -3.61 -12.87 4.99
N LEU A 77 -3.09 -13.55 3.96
CA LEU A 77 -2.65 -12.87 2.73
C LEU A 77 -3.81 -12.15 2.03
N PHE A 78 -5.02 -12.75 2.03
CA PHE A 78 -6.25 -12.11 1.56
C PHE A 78 -6.48 -10.76 2.27
N GLU A 79 -6.45 -10.77 3.59
CA GLU A 79 -6.69 -9.57 4.41
C GLU A 79 -5.59 -8.52 4.24
N SER A 80 -4.34 -8.97 4.18
CA SER A 80 -3.18 -8.09 4.02
C SER A 80 -3.16 -7.40 2.65
N LEU A 81 -3.47 -8.11 1.57
CA LEU A 81 -3.61 -7.52 0.23
C LEU A 81 -4.78 -6.53 0.17
N SER A 82 -5.92 -6.93 0.74
CA SER A 82 -7.11 -6.08 0.84
C SER A 82 -6.78 -4.80 1.62
N PHE A 83 -6.18 -4.91 2.80
CA PHE A 83 -5.82 -3.75 3.62
C PHE A 83 -4.75 -2.86 2.97
N SER A 84 -3.76 -3.45 2.28
CA SER A 84 -2.77 -2.69 1.49
C SER A 84 -3.45 -1.82 0.43
N SER A 85 -4.39 -2.40 -0.32
CA SER A 85 -5.17 -1.67 -1.32
C SER A 85 -5.95 -0.50 -0.71
N PHE A 86 -6.64 -0.73 0.42
CA PHE A 86 -7.37 0.29 1.17
C PHE A 86 -6.45 1.42 1.62
N ALA A 87 -5.31 1.08 2.27
CA ALA A 87 -4.33 2.06 2.75
C ALA A 87 -3.78 2.91 1.60
N ILE A 88 -3.45 2.30 0.44
CA ILE A 88 -2.96 3.01 -0.75
C ILE A 88 -3.99 4.04 -1.24
N VAL A 89 -5.27 3.66 -1.32
CA VAL A 89 -6.33 4.59 -1.76
C VAL A 89 -6.53 5.72 -0.74
N CYS A 90 -6.58 5.42 0.55
CA CYS A 90 -6.73 6.44 1.60
C CYS A 90 -5.57 7.46 1.57
N VAL A 91 -4.33 6.98 1.50
CA VAL A 91 -3.14 7.84 1.44
C VAL A 91 -3.13 8.64 0.14
N PHE A 92 -3.40 8.01 -1.00
CA PHE A 92 -3.48 8.72 -2.28
C PHE A 92 -4.53 9.84 -2.25
N LEU A 93 -5.74 9.57 -1.79
CA LEU A 93 -6.81 10.57 -1.69
C LEU A 93 -6.42 11.73 -0.77
N ALA A 94 -5.76 11.44 0.36
CA ALA A 94 -5.24 12.47 1.26
C ALA A 94 -4.18 13.35 0.56
N PHE A 95 -3.26 12.76 -0.19
CA PHE A 95 -2.25 13.50 -0.97
C PHE A 95 -2.90 14.30 -2.12
N GLU A 96 -3.83 13.72 -2.86
CA GLU A 96 -4.55 14.43 -3.93
C GLU A 96 -5.30 15.64 -3.39
N LEU A 97 -6.04 15.49 -2.29
CA LEU A 97 -6.79 16.60 -1.66
C LEU A 97 -5.86 17.70 -1.13
N ARG A 98 -4.70 17.30 -0.58
CA ARG A 98 -3.76 18.26 0.02
C ARG A 98 -2.88 18.98 -0.99
N TYR A 99 -2.45 18.29 -2.05
CA TYR A 99 -1.47 18.80 -3.02
C TYR A 99 -2.04 19.02 -4.42
N HIS A 100 -3.30 18.67 -4.65
CA HIS A 100 -4.01 18.80 -5.94
C HIS A 100 -3.33 18.09 -7.13
N LEU A 101 -2.58 17.03 -6.88
CA LEU A 101 -1.82 16.28 -7.89
C LEU A 101 -2.62 15.13 -8.50
N ARG A 102 -3.64 15.48 -9.32
CA ARG A 102 -4.55 14.52 -9.96
C ARG A 102 -3.85 13.50 -10.85
N VAL A 103 -2.78 13.91 -11.53
CA VAL A 103 -2.01 13.03 -12.43
C VAL A 103 -1.43 11.83 -11.68
N LEU A 104 -1.11 11.99 -10.39
CA LEU A 104 -0.60 10.91 -9.54
C LEU A 104 -1.57 9.72 -9.46
N GLY A 105 -2.88 9.98 -9.59
CA GLY A 105 -3.91 8.93 -9.59
C GLY A 105 -3.74 7.91 -10.70
N ALA A 106 -3.22 8.30 -11.87
CA ALA A 106 -2.95 7.38 -12.96
C ALA A 106 -1.81 6.38 -12.67
N PHE A 107 -0.97 6.66 -11.67
CA PHE A 107 0.14 5.79 -11.25
C PHE A 107 -0.19 4.99 -9.99
N VAL A 108 -0.95 5.56 -9.06
CA VAL A 108 -1.23 4.94 -7.75
C VAL A 108 -2.53 4.13 -7.75
N ALA A 109 -3.59 4.59 -8.44
CA ALA A 109 -4.86 3.87 -8.46
C ALA A 109 -4.78 2.48 -9.14
N PRO A 110 -4.03 2.28 -10.25
CA PRO A 110 -3.83 0.94 -10.82
C PRO A 110 -3.14 -0.03 -9.85
N LEU A 111 -2.20 0.48 -9.02
CA LEU A 111 -1.55 -0.34 -7.99
C LEU A 111 -2.54 -0.78 -6.92
N ALA A 112 -3.39 0.13 -6.42
CA ALA A 112 -4.44 -0.20 -5.46
C ALA A 112 -5.43 -1.22 -6.05
N PHE A 113 -5.83 -1.06 -7.31
CA PHE A 113 -6.66 -2.02 -8.01
C PHE A 113 -5.98 -3.39 -8.09
N ALA A 114 -4.70 -3.46 -8.47
CA ALA A 114 -3.95 -4.71 -8.54
C ALA A 114 -3.94 -5.47 -7.21
N PHE A 115 -3.75 -4.78 -6.09
CA PHE A 115 -3.82 -5.39 -4.76
C PHE A 115 -5.23 -5.88 -4.42
N SER A 116 -6.28 -5.08 -4.71
CA SER A 116 -7.67 -5.45 -4.40
C SER A 116 -8.15 -6.64 -5.24
N VAL A 117 -7.80 -6.67 -6.53
CA VAL A 117 -8.18 -7.78 -7.40
C VAL A 117 -7.40 -9.04 -7.04
N SER A 118 -6.12 -8.95 -6.68
CA SER A 118 -5.34 -10.09 -6.18
C SER A 118 -5.96 -10.67 -4.91
N ALA A 119 -6.41 -9.83 -3.97
CA ALA A 119 -7.16 -10.29 -2.81
C ALA A 119 -8.46 -10.99 -3.21
N ALA A 120 -9.24 -10.42 -4.14
CA ALA A 120 -10.53 -10.95 -4.56
C ALA A 120 -10.47 -12.36 -5.20
N PHE A 121 -9.30 -12.77 -5.69
CA PHE A 121 -9.05 -14.12 -6.22
C PHE A 121 -8.56 -15.12 -5.16
N MET A 122 -8.26 -14.65 -3.93
CA MET A 122 -7.82 -15.53 -2.85
C MET A 122 -9.00 -16.08 -2.03
N PRO A 123 -8.81 -17.23 -1.36
CA PRO A 123 -9.80 -17.74 -0.41
C PRO A 123 -10.09 -16.70 0.68
N GLY A 124 -11.33 -16.25 0.76
CA GLY A 124 -11.78 -15.25 1.73
C GLY A 124 -12.40 -15.84 3.00
N GLU A 125 -12.15 -17.12 3.29
CA GLU A 125 -12.69 -17.79 4.48
C GLU A 125 -12.22 -17.13 5.77
N VAL A 126 -13.12 -17.04 6.73
CA VAL A 126 -12.78 -16.64 8.10
C VAL A 126 -12.30 -17.89 8.83
N ARG A 127 -11.06 -17.86 9.29
CA ARG A 127 -10.43 -18.96 10.02
C ARG A 127 -10.28 -18.61 11.50
N ALA A 128 -10.19 -19.63 12.34
CA ALA A 128 -9.85 -19.43 13.73
C ALA A 128 -8.49 -18.73 13.85
N LEU A 129 -8.38 -17.77 14.75
CA LEU A 129 -7.14 -17.03 14.98
C LEU A 129 -6.10 -17.94 15.65
N ALA A 130 -4.93 -18.07 15.03
CA ALA A 130 -3.83 -18.79 15.66
C ALA A 130 -3.40 -18.06 16.96
N PRO A 131 -3.03 -18.78 18.03
CA PRO A 131 -2.66 -18.17 19.32
C PRO A 131 -1.60 -17.08 19.22
N ALA A 132 -0.59 -17.26 18.38
CA ALA A 132 0.48 -16.28 18.13
C ALA A 132 -0.04 -14.95 17.55
N LEU A 133 -1.17 -14.97 16.84
CA LEU A 133 -1.78 -13.77 16.24
C LEU A 133 -2.74 -13.06 17.20
N ASN A 134 -3.09 -13.67 18.35
CA ASN A 134 -3.99 -13.10 19.34
C ASN A 134 -3.24 -12.10 20.25
N SER A 135 -2.90 -10.95 19.72
CA SER A 135 -2.15 -9.89 20.40
C SER A 135 -2.65 -8.52 20.01
N TYR A 136 -2.68 -7.58 20.95
CA TYR A 136 -2.98 -6.16 20.66
C TYR A 136 -1.89 -5.47 19.84
N TRP A 137 -0.65 -6.00 19.87
CA TRP A 137 0.47 -5.43 19.12
C TRP A 137 0.40 -5.73 17.63
N LEU A 138 -0.19 -6.87 17.24
CA LEU A 138 -0.28 -7.27 15.83
C LEU A 138 -1.05 -6.23 14.98
N PRO A 139 -2.27 -5.78 15.32
CA PRO A 139 -2.96 -4.74 14.57
C PRO A 139 -2.19 -3.43 14.50
N VAL A 140 -1.57 -3.00 15.61
CA VAL A 140 -0.76 -1.76 15.63
C VAL A 140 0.41 -1.85 14.67
N HIS A 141 1.18 -2.94 14.75
CA HIS A 141 2.30 -3.23 13.84
C HIS A 141 1.86 -3.21 12.36
N VAL A 142 0.81 -3.96 12.05
CA VAL A 142 0.35 -4.12 10.66
C VAL A 142 -0.19 -2.81 10.10
N ILE A 143 -0.99 -2.06 10.87
CA ILE A 143 -1.56 -0.78 10.43
C ILE A 143 -0.44 0.23 10.13
N LEU A 144 0.54 0.36 11.04
CA LEU A 144 1.67 1.28 10.84
C LEU A 144 2.47 0.93 9.58
N LEU A 145 2.79 -0.36 9.38
CA LEU A 145 3.52 -0.80 8.19
C LEU A 145 2.74 -0.55 6.91
N PHE A 146 1.46 -0.88 6.86
CA PHE A 146 0.69 -0.72 5.62
C PHE A 146 0.46 0.73 5.25
N PHE A 147 0.21 1.62 6.23
CA PHE A 147 0.14 3.05 5.93
C PHE A 147 1.50 3.62 5.54
N GLY A 148 2.59 3.20 6.17
CA GLY A 148 3.95 3.54 5.74
C GLY A 148 4.24 3.10 4.30
N ASN A 149 3.93 1.85 3.97
CA ASN A 149 4.09 1.29 2.63
C ASN A 149 3.18 2.00 1.60
N ALA A 150 1.97 2.40 1.99
CA ALA A 150 1.07 3.17 1.14
C ALA A 150 1.62 4.57 0.81
N VAL A 151 2.27 5.23 1.78
CA VAL A 151 2.98 6.50 1.54
C VAL A 151 4.13 6.29 0.56
N PHE A 152 4.88 5.20 0.68
CA PHE A 152 5.94 4.86 -0.26
C PHE A 152 5.41 4.46 -1.66
N ALA A 153 4.20 3.91 -1.77
CA ALA A 153 3.54 3.69 -3.06
C ALA A 153 3.25 5.02 -3.78
N VAL A 154 2.86 6.07 -3.03
CA VAL A 154 2.71 7.43 -3.57
C VAL A 154 4.07 7.99 -4.02
N ALA A 155 5.14 7.80 -3.21
CA ALA A 155 6.50 8.19 -3.58
C ALA A 155 6.96 7.48 -4.87
N PHE A 156 6.68 6.19 -5.01
CA PHE A 156 6.97 5.40 -6.20
C PHE A 156 6.30 5.98 -7.44
N GLY A 157 5.01 6.31 -7.37
CA GLY A 157 4.29 6.97 -8.46
C GLY A 157 4.91 8.32 -8.84
N ALA A 158 5.26 9.15 -7.84
CA ALA A 158 5.93 10.43 -8.05
C ALA A 158 7.34 10.26 -8.66
N ALA A 159 8.08 9.23 -8.24
CA ALA A 159 9.40 8.91 -8.76
C ALA A 159 9.37 8.46 -10.23
N ILE A 160 8.40 7.64 -10.63
CA ILE A 160 8.19 7.27 -12.04
C ILE A 160 7.89 8.53 -12.86
N MET A 161 6.95 9.38 -12.41
CA MET A 161 6.64 10.64 -13.11
C MET A 161 7.89 11.53 -13.24
N TYR A 162 8.73 11.59 -12.18
CA TYR A 162 9.99 12.33 -12.22
C TYR A 162 10.89 11.85 -13.35
N LEU A 163 11.14 10.55 -13.44
CA LEU A 163 12.01 9.98 -14.47
C LEU A 163 11.44 10.15 -15.88
N LEU A 164 10.12 10.04 -16.05
CA LEU A 164 9.46 10.30 -17.33
C LEU A 164 9.61 11.78 -17.74
N MET A 165 9.38 12.72 -16.83
CA MET A 165 9.52 14.15 -17.08
C MET A 165 10.98 14.53 -17.37
N GLU A 166 11.95 13.98 -16.63
CA GLU A 166 13.38 14.18 -16.88
C GLU A 166 13.79 13.70 -18.28
N ARG A 167 13.27 12.55 -18.71
CA ARG A 167 13.51 11.99 -20.05
C ARG A 167 12.99 12.92 -21.15
N GLU A 168 11.76 13.43 -21.02
CA GLU A 168 11.17 14.36 -21.99
C GLU A 168 12.04 15.64 -22.14
N LEU A 169 12.48 16.20 -21.00
CA LEU A 169 13.34 17.37 -20.98
C LEU A 169 14.70 17.11 -21.66
N LYS A 170 15.36 15.99 -21.35
CA LYS A 170 16.67 15.63 -21.93
C LYS A 170 16.60 15.36 -23.42
N THR A 171 15.51 14.77 -23.88
CA THR A 171 15.32 14.48 -25.32
C THR A 171 14.78 15.68 -26.11
N LYS A 172 14.49 16.82 -25.43
CA LYS A 172 13.87 18.01 -26.01
C LYS A 172 12.56 17.73 -26.76
N LYS A 173 11.96 16.57 -26.51
CA LYS A 173 10.66 16.17 -27.05
C LYS A 173 9.59 16.67 -26.09
N MET A 174 9.17 17.93 -26.22
CA MET A 174 8.06 18.50 -25.44
C MET A 174 6.72 17.91 -25.89
N GLY A 175 6.57 16.60 -25.77
CA GLY A 175 5.40 15.83 -26.18
C GLY A 175 4.19 16.03 -25.28
N ALA A 176 3.19 15.17 -25.48
CA ALA A 176 1.96 15.19 -24.70
C ALA A 176 2.22 14.91 -23.22
N ILE A 177 3.19 14.06 -22.87
CA ILE A 177 3.57 13.72 -21.49
C ILE A 177 4.12 14.94 -20.77
N PHE A 178 5.04 15.67 -21.41
CA PHE A 178 5.65 16.88 -20.84
C PHE A 178 4.60 17.91 -20.36
N LYS A 179 3.55 18.14 -21.17
CA LYS A 179 2.49 19.11 -20.85
C LYS A 179 1.55 18.66 -19.72
N ARG A 180 1.61 17.39 -19.34
CA ARG A 180 0.65 16.75 -18.43
C ARG A 180 1.24 16.46 -17.06
N LEU A 181 2.55 16.21 -16.98
CA LEU A 181 3.22 15.91 -15.72
C LEU A 181 3.54 17.19 -14.94
N PRO A 182 3.53 17.12 -13.59
CA PRO A 182 4.02 18.20 -12.74
C PRO A 182 5.51 18.47 -12.99
N SER A 183 5.97 19.65 -12.60
CA SER A 183 7.39 20.01 -12.71
C SER A 183 8.28 19.08 -11.85
N LEU A 184 9.54 18.93 -12.24
CA LEU A 184 10.51 18.11 -11.51
C LEU A 184 10.64 18.49 -10.03
N ASN A 185 10.56 19.80 -9.72
CA ASN A 185 10.64 20.29 -8.34
C ASN A 185 9.44 19.83 -7.50
N VAL A 186 8.23 19.88 -8.07
CA VAL A 186 7.01 19.41 -7.38
C VAL A 186 7.09 17.91 -7.12
N LEU A 187 7.55 17.12 -8.10
CA LEU A 187 7.68 15.67 -7.96
C LEU A 187 8.76 15.28 -6.94
N ASP A 188 9.88 16.01 -6.92
CA ASP A 188 10.93 15.84 -5.92
C ASP A 188 10.46 16.20 -4.51
N ASP A 189 9.68 17.28 -4.35
CA ASP A 189 9.08 17.70 -3.07
C ASP A 189 8.09 16.67 -2.55
N ILE A 190 7.20 16.14 -3.40
CA ILE A 190 6.27 15.06 -3.03
C ILE A 190 7.03 13.81 -2.57
N ASN A 191 8.07 13.42 -3.30
CA ASN A 191 8.92 12.29 -2.91
C ASN A 191 9.54 12.50 -1.52
N TYR A 192 10.03 13.71 -1.24
CA TYR A 192 10.58 14.06 0.08
C TYR A 192 9.52 14.02 1.19
N ARG A 193 8.34 14.55 0.95
CA ARG A 193 7.22 14.51 1.91
C ARG A 193 6.79 13.08 2.20
N CYS A 194 6.71 12.24 1.18
CA CYS A 194 6.45 10.82 1.38
C CYS A 194 7.53 10.16 2.24
N LEU A 195 8.80 10.47 1.98
CA LEU A 195 9.92 9.92 2.75
C LEU A 195 9.84 10.33 4.23
N THR A 196 9.57 11.61 4.52
CA THR A 196 9.48 12.13 5.89
C THR A 196 8.27 11.64 6.67
N ILE A 197 7.21 11.20 6.00
CA ILE A 197 6.03 10.59 6.63
C ILE A 197 6.17 9.07 6.70
N GLY A 198 6.58 8.44 5.60
CA GLY A 198 6.63 6.98 5.48
C GLY A 198 7.73 6.34 6.33
N PHE A 199 8.90 6.99 6.45
CA PHE A 199 10.03 6.44 7.21
C PHE A 199 9.75 6.30 8.72
N PRO A 200 9.18 7.31 9.43
CA PRO A 200 8.74 7.13 10.81
C PRO A 200 7.68 6.03 10.97
N LEU A 201 6.71 5.93 10.07
CA LEU A 201 5.69 4.87 10.11
C LEU A 201 6.31 3.48 9.94
N LEU A 202 7.25 3.32 9.01
CA LEU A 202 8.00 2.08 8.82
C LEU A 202 8.82 1.73 10.06
N THR A 203 9.51 2.72 10.66
CA THR A 203 10.32 2.54 11.86
C THR A 203 9.47 2.09 13.06
N LEU A 204 8.36 2.80 13.31
CA LEU A 204 7.43 2.43 14.38
C LEU A 204 6.77 1.07 14.10
N GLY A 205 6.49 0.78 12.83
CA GLY A 205 5.99 -0.52 12.41
C GLY A 205 6.97 -1.65 12.74
N ILE A 206 8.25 -1.50 12.45
CA ILE A 206 9.28 -2.51 12.78
C ILE A 206 9.42 -2.66 14.30
N ILE A 207 9.47 -1.56 15.07
CA ILE A 207 9.58 -1.60 16.53
C ILE A 207 8.38 -2.34 17.14
N THR A 208 7.16 -1.99 16.75
CA THR A 208 5.94 -2.64 17.27
C THR A 208 5.84 -4.09 16.83
N GLY A 209 6.38 -4.44 15.66
CA GLY A 209 6.50 -5.81 15.18
C GLY A 209 7.47 -6.64 16.00
N SER A 210 8.60 -6.06 16.40
CA SER A 210 9.56 -6.68 17.29
C SER A 210 8.94 -6.97 18.67
N ILE A 211 8.16 -6.01 19.22
CA ILE A 211 7.42 -6.24 20.47
C ILE A 211 6.40 -7.37 20.29
N TRP A 212 5.65 -7.39 19.17
CA TRP A 212 4.73 -8.50 18.91
C TRP A 212 5.45 -9.84 18.78
N ALA A 213 6.62 -9.90 18.14
CA ALA A 213 7.43 -11.11 17.97
C ALA A 213 7.84 -11.73 19.31
N GLU A 214 8.20 -10.93 20.31
CA GLU A 214 8.47 -11.39 21.67
C GLU A 214 7.26 -12.12 22.27
N TYR A 215 6.04 -11.57 22.11
CA TYR A 215 4.82 -12.23 22.60
C TYR A 215 4.44 -13.48 21.80
N ALA A 216 4.74 -13.50 20.50
CA ALA A 216 4.31 -14.57 19.60
C ALA A 216 5.22 -15.81 19.67
N TRP A 217 6.54 -15.63 19.80
CA TRP A 217 7.54 -16.70 19.79
C TRP A 217 8.75 -16.50 20.70
N GLY A 218 8.68 -15.55 21.65
CA GLY A 218 9.67 -15.38 22.72
C GLY A 218 11.00 -14.77 22.26
N SER A 219 11.01 -13.99 21.18
CA SER A 219 12.21 -13.29 20.69
C SER A 219 11.84 -12.02 19.96
N TYR A 220 12.46 -10.89 20.32
CA TYR A 220 12.30 -9.63 19.63
C TYR A 220 12.81 -9.65 18.18
N TRP A 221 13.77 -10.54 17.88
CA TRP A 221 14.38 -10.66 16.57
C TRP A 221 14.94 -12.06 16.37
N SER A 222 14.49 -12.77 15.36
CA SER A 222 14.82 -14.17 15.07
C SER A 222 15.59 -14.39 13.77
N TRP A 223 15.95 -13.32 13.08
CA TRP A 223 16.55 -13.35 11.74
C TRP A 223 15.66 -14.03 10.69
N ASP A 224 14.35 -14.02 10.92
CA ASP A 224 13.38 -14.47 9.94
C ASP A 224 13.54 -13.69 8.62
N PRO A 225 13.34 -14.33 7.46
CA PRO A 225 13.47 -13.65 6.17
C PRO A 225 12.69 -12.34 6.06
N LYS A 226 11.50 -12.25 6.67
CA LYS A 226 10.68 -11.04 6.66
C LYS A 226 11.28 -9.93 7.54
N GLU A 227 11.88 -10.29 8.67
CA GLU A 227 12.61 -9.35 9.53
C GLU A 227 13.83 -8.80 8.80
N VAL A 228 14.65 -9.67 8.19
CA VAL A 228 15.85 -9.29 7.43
C VAL A 228 15.49 -8.34 6.27
N TRP A 229 14.48 -8.68 5.47
CA TRP A 229 14.09 -7.84 4.34
C TRP A 229 13.41 -6.54 4.78
N SER A 230 12.73 -6.52 5.92
CA SER A 230 12.23 -5.28 6.51
C SER A 230 13.37 -4.34 6.93
N LEU A 231 14.46 -4.89 7.50
CA LEU A 231 15.67 -4.15 7.83
C LEU A 231 16.38 -3.63 6.57
N VAL A 232 16.52 -4.44 5.52
CA VAL A 232 17.07 -4.01 4.22
C VAL A 232 16.26 -2.83 3.65
N THR A 233 14.94 -2.94 3.67
CA THR A 233 14.03 -1.88 3.24
C THR A 233 14.21 -0.62 4.07
N TRP A 234 14.27 -0.76 5.38
CA TRP A 234 14.51 0.35 6.31
C TRP A 234 15.85 1.05 6.03
N MET A 235 16.94 0.28 5.83
CA MET A 235 18.26 0.81 5.50
C MET A 235 18.27 1.59 4.18
N LEU A 236 17.55 1.13 3.16
CA LEU A 236 17.43 1.85 1.88
C LEU A 236 16.77 3.23 2.06
N TYR A 237 15.67 3.29 2.82
CA TYR A 237 15.00 4.56 3.09
C TYR A 237 15.77 5.43 4.08
N ALA A 238 16.46 4.85 5.07
CA ALA A 238 17.37 5.58 5.96
C ALA A 238 18.51 6.24 5.18
N ALA A 239 19.15 5.50 4.28
CA ALA A 239 20.21 6.02 3.41
C ALA A 239 19.68 7.14 2.50
N LEU A 240 18.49 6.98 1.92
CA LEU A 240 17.87 8.02 1.11
C LEU A 240 17.57 9.28 1.95
N LEU A 241 17.00 9.14 3.13
CA LEU A 241 16.68 10.25 4.03
C LEU A 241 17.96 10.95 4.50
N HIS A 242 18.97 10.18 4.95
CA HIS A 242 20.26 10.71 5.37
C HIS A 242 20.96 11.46 4.23
N GLY A 243 21.07 10.84 3.06
CA GLY A 243 21.68 11.47 1.90
C GLY A 243 20.96 12.73 1.44
N ARG A 244 19.63 12.78 1.63
CA ARG A 244 18.84 13.97 1.33
C ARG A 244 19.10 15.11 2.31
N MET A 245 19.24 14.82 3.61
CA MET A 245 19.43 15.81 4.65
C MET A 245 20.88 16.32 4.73
N THR A 246 21.88 15.45 4.50
CA THR A 246 23.31 15.77 4.70
C THR A 246 24.03 16.11 3.40
N VAL A 247 23.78 15.37 2.32
CA VAL A 247 24.50 15.47 1.04
C VAL A 247 23.67 16.20 -0.02
N GLY A 248 22.37 16.42 0.25
CA GLY A 248 21.47 17.09 -0.69
C GLY A 248 21.04 16.19 -1.87
N TRP A 249 20.94 14.89 -1.68
CA TRP A 249 20.45 13.98 -2.72
C TRP A 249 19.04 14.33 -3.15
N ARG A 250 18.89 14.81 -4.37
CA ARG A 250 17.64 15.24 -4.99
C ARG A 250 17.51 14.70 -6.40
N GLY A 251 16.32 14.89 -6.97
CA GLY A 251 16.10 14.64 -8.36
C GLY A 251 16.22 13.16 -8.73
N ARG A 252 16.93 12.87 -9.83
CA ARG A 252 17.03 11.51 -10.39
C ARG A 252 17.51 10.47 -9.38
N LYS A 253 18.52 10.80 -8.56
CA LYS A 253 19.07 9.87 -7.56
C LYS A 253 18.03 9.52 -6.51
N ALA A 254 17.31 10.50 -5.99
CA ALA A 254 16.25 10.28 -5.03
C ALA A 254 15.08 9.48 -5.64
N ALA A 255 14.70 9.77 -6.89
CA ALA A 255 13.66 9.02 -7.59
C ALA A 255 14.04 7.55 -7.82
N ILE A 256 15.26 7.25 -8.23
CA ILE A 256 15.71 5.86 -8.40
C ILE A 256 15.71 5.12 -7.07
N LEU A 257 16.22 5.72 -5.99
CA LEU A 257 16.23 5.09 -4.66
C LEU A 257 14.83 4.89 -4.10
N ALA A 258 13.87 5.79 -4.37
CA ALA A 258 12.47 5.59 -3.99
C ALA A 258 11.84 4.41 -4.74
N ILE A 259 12.15 4.22 -6.02
CA ILE A 259 11.71 3.05 -6.81
C ILE A 259 12.32 1.76 -6.25
N VAL A 260 13.64 1.74 -6.01
CA VAL A 260 14.35 0.57 -5.45
C VAL A 260 13.78 0.22 -4.07
N GLY A 261 13.57 1.23 -3.20
CA GLY A 261 12.96 1.04 -1.88
C GLY A 261 11.56 0.45 -1.95
N PHE A 262 10.73 0.92 -2.90
CA PHE A 262 9.39 0.34 -3.07
C PHE A 262 9.41 -1.08 -3.64
N CYS A 263 10.33 -1.39 -4.55
CA CYS A 263 10.57 -2.77 -4.99
C CYS A 263 10.99 -3.68 -3.82
N ALA A 264 11.81 -3.18 -2.90
CA ALA A 264 12.16 -3.91 -1.68
C ALA A 264 10.94 -4.14 -0.77
N ILE A 265 10.03 -3.14 -0.64
CA ILE A 265 8.74 -3.32 0.05
C ILE A 265 7.92 -4.44 -0.59
N LEU A 266 7.76 -4.41 -1.92
CA LEU A 266 7.00 -5.43 -2.63
C LEU A 266 7.62 -6.82 -2.45
N PHE A 267 8.95 -6.91 -2.50
CA PHE A 267 9.64 -8.16 -2.25
C PHE A 267 9.46 -8.65 -0.81
N THR A 268 9.60 -7.77 0.18
CA THR A 268 9.36 -8.10 1.59
C THR A 268 7.93 -8.59 1.82
N PHE A 269 6.95 -7.96 1.16
CA PHE A 269 5.54 -8.30 1.36
C PHE A 269 5.11 -9.54 0.56
N LEU A 270 5.43 -9.61 -0.72
CA LEU A 270 5.00 -10.69 -1.62
C LEU A 270 6.09 -11.74 -1.79
N GLY A 271 7.31 -11.31 -2.15
CA GLY A 271 8.40 -12.22 -2.49
C GLY A 271 8.77 -13.14 -1.33
N VAL A 272 8.96 -12.57 -0.14
CA VAL A 272 9.30 -13.36 1.07
C VAL A 272 8.19 -14.35 1.39
N ASN A 273 6.91 -13.93 1.33
CA ASN A 273 5.79 -14.81 1.63
C ASN A 273 5.61 -15.97 0.64
N LEU A 274 5.99 -15.77 -0.62
CA LEU A 274 5.79 -16.77 -1.69
C LEU A 274 7.02 -17.67 -1.91
N LEU A 275 8.22 -17.16 -1.60
CA LEU A 275 9.48 -17.81 -2.00
C LEU A 275 10.31 -18.32 -0.82
N LEU A 276 10.13 -17.77 0.38
CA LEU A 276 10.99 -18.05 1.53
C LEU A 276 10.17 -18.60 2.71
N PRO A 277 10.52 -19.79 3.27
CA PRO A 277 9.88 -20.28 4.49
C PRO A 277 10.32 -19.42 5.68
N GLY A 278 9.41 -19.12 6.61
CA GLY A 278 9.70 -18.34 7.80
C GLY A 278 8.54 -18.31 8.81
N LEU A 279 8.76 -17.70 9.96
CA LEU A 279 7.76 -17.57 11.03
C LEU A 279 6.57 -16.71 10.59
N HIS A 280 6.80 -15.76 9.69
CA HIS A 280 5.79 -14.84 9.19
C HIS A 280 5.08 -15.32 7.91
N THR A 281 5.30 -16.57 7.45
CA THR A 281 4.64 -17.08 6.24
C THR A 281 3.19 -17.43 6.54
N TYR A 282 2.27 -16.96 5.70
CA TYR A 282 0.84 -17.25 5.84
C TYR A 282 0.49 -18.74 5.65
N THR A 283 1.37 -19.52 5.05
CA THR A 283 1.20 -20.98 4.86
C THR A 283 1.41 -21.76 6.16
N ASN A 284 2.25 -21.29 7.07
CA ASN A 284 2.56 -21.96 8.37
C ASN A 284 1.54 -21.62 9.46
N LEU A 285 0.72 -20.58 9.25
CA LEU A 285 -0.28 -20.14 10.22
C LEU A 285 -1.67 -20.77 9.95
N SER A 286 -1.75 -21.69 9.01
CA SER A 286 -2.98 -22.38 8.58
C SER A 286 -3.08 -23.83 9.09
N GLY A 287 -2.29 -24.18 10.12
CA GLY A 287 -2.36 -25.46 10.81
C GLY A 287 -3.52 -25.60 11.78
#